data_3af5fdd23a994b76218879585692d02f
#
_entry.id   3af5fdd23a994b76218879585692d02f
#
_cell.length_a   1.000
_cell.length_b   1.000
_cell.length_c   1.000
_cell.angle_alpha   90.00
_cell.angle_beta   90.00
_cell.angle_gamma   90.00
#
_symmetry.space_group_name_H-M   'P 1'
#
loop_
_entity.id
_entity.type
_entity.pdbx_description
1 polymer ?
#
loop_
_entity_poly.entity_id
_entity_poly.type
_entity_poly.pdbx_seq_one_letter_code
_entity_poly.pdbx_strand_id
1 'polypeptide(L)'
;MEAPDFWDDPEKSQSKMKELKSMKDDVATYAKLKEQYEDIETMIEMGYEENDESLIPEIQQMLDDFESTYDGIRMKTLLSGEYDKCNAILRLNAGAGGTESCDWAAMLFRMYSKWADKKGFTLEVLDSLDGDEAGIKSITFQVNGENAYGYLKSEKGVHRLVRISPFNAAGKRQTSFVSCDVMPDIEEDLDIEVKDEDIRIDTYRSSGAGGQHINKTSSAIRITHFPSGIVVQCQNESSQHMNKDKAMQMLKAKLYLLKQEENAAKEAGIRGEVKEIGWGSQIRSYVLQPYTMVKEHRTGVETGNADAVLDGSIDIFINGYLKWMATGAD
;
A
#
# COMPACT_ATOMS: atom_id res chain seq x y z
N MET A 1 25.47 -19.15 9.80
CA MET A 1 25.73 -18.46 11.08
C MET A 1 26.96 -19.00 11.81
N GLU A 2 27.42 -20.19 11.48
CA GLU A 2 28.63 -20.81 12.10
C GLU A 2 29.95 -20.40 11.42
N ALA A 3 29.90 -19.68 10.31
CA ALA A 3 31.07 -19.14 9.63
C ALA A 3 31.71 -18.03 10.47
N PRO A 4 33.04 -18.03 10.67
CA PRO A 4 33.73 -17.04 11.52
C PRO A 4 33.51 -15.59 11.05
N ASP A 5 33.34 -15.39 9.77
CA ASP A 5 33.23 -14.09 9.08
C ASP A 5 31.77 -13.60 8.98
N PHE A 6 30.80 -14.34 9.54
CA PHE A 6 29.37 -13.99 9.43
C PHE A 6 29.06 -12.65 10.11
N TRP A 7 29.78 -12.31 11.17
CA TRP A 7 29.54 -11.11 11.98
C TRP A 7 30.39 -9.91 11.57
N ASP A 8 31.27 -10.07 10.56
CA ASP A 8 32.18 -9.01 10.11
C ASP A 8 31.42 -7.94 9.30
N ASP A 9 30.25 -8.30 8.71
CA ASP A 9 29.35 -7.37 8.00
C ASP A 9 27.99 -7.35 8.71
N PRO A 10 27.71 -6.32 9.54
CA PRO A 10 26.48 -6.24 10.33
C PRO A 10 25.22 -6.18 9.48
N GLU A 11 25.25 -5.51 8.31
CA GLU A 11 24.08 -5.35 7.44
C GLU A 11 23.70 -6.67 6.78
N LYS A 12 24.66 -7.39 6.23
CA LYS A 12 24.45 -8.74 5.68
C LYS A 12 24.00 -9.73 6.73
N SER A 13 24.59 -9.67 7.92
CA SER A 13 24.21 -10.54 9.04
C SER A 13 22.78 -10.31 9.45
N GLN A 14 22.35 -9.05 9.56
CA GLN A 14 20.99 -8.67 9.93
C GLN A 14 19.98 -9.08 8.85
N SER A 15 20.30 -8.88 7.56
CA SER A 15 19.48 -9.32 6.43
C SER A 15 19.30 -10.84 6.46
N LYS A 16 20.37 -11.61 6.62
CA LYS A 16 20.31 -13.08 6.72
C LYS A 16 19.55 -13.58 7.96
N MET A 17 19.63 -12.88 9.08
CA MET A 17 18.85 -13.20 10.28
C MET A 17 17.35 -12.95 10.05
N LYS A 18 17.00 -11.85 9.36
CA LYS A 18 15.63 -11.53 8.98
C LYS A 18 15.04 -12.59 8.04
N GLU A 19 15.82 -13.00 7.03
CA GLU A 19 15.47 -14.07 6.09
C GLU A 19 15.24 -15.41 6.82
N LEU A 20 16.16 -15.80 7.70
CA LEU A 20 16.04 -17.02 8.50
C LEU A 20 14.82 -16.98 9.42
N LYS A 21 14.53 -15.84 10.04
CA LYS A 21 13.35 -15.66 10.88
C LYS A 21 12.08 -15.84 10.06
N SER A 22 11.98 -15.20 8.88
CA SER A 22 10.84 -15.35 7.98
C SER A 22 10.62 -16.81 7.59
N MET A 23 11.68 -17.54 7.19
CA MET A 23 11.58 -18.96 6.86
C MET A 23 11.13 -19.84 8.05
N LYS A 24 11.59 -19.52 9.27
CA LYS A 24 11.16 -20.24 10.47
C LYS A 24 9.70 -19.97 10.79
N ASP A 25 9.26 -18.72 10.63
CA ASP A 25 7.87 -18.32 10.85
C ASP A 25 6.95 -19.00 9.83
N ASP A 26 7.37 -19.13 8.56
CA ASP A 26 6.63 -19.85 7.52
C ASP A 26 6.47 -21.34 7.86
N VAL A 27 7.57 -21.99 8.28
CA VAL A 27 7.54 -23.41 8.69
C VAL A 27 6.67 -23.61 9.93
N ALA A 28 6.76 -22.71 10.92
CA ALA A 28 5.94 -22.80 12.13
C ALA A 28 4.45 -22.58 11.80
N THR A 29 4.15 -21.67 10.89
CA THR A 29 2.78 -21.40 10.43
C THR A 29 2.19 -22.61 9.71
N TYR A 30 2.96 -23.25 8.83
CA TYR A 30 2.55 -24.49 8.18
C TYR A 30 2.31 -25.63 9.18
N ALA A 31 3.22 -25.81 10.14
CA ALA A 31 3.09 -26.84 11.17
C ALA A 31 1.81 -26.65 12.00
N LYS A 32 1.54 -25.39 12.40
CA LYS A 32 0.32 -25.03 13.13
C LYS A 32 -0.95 -25.31 12.30
N LEU A 33 -0.93 -24.97 11.00
CA LEU A 33 -2.07 -25.22 10.13
C LEU A 33 -2.32 -26.72 9.97
N LYS A 34 -1.27 -27.52 9.87
CA LYS A 34 -1.37 -28.97 9.79
C LYS A 34 -1.95 -29.56 11.08
N GLU A 35 -1.48 -29.10 12.25
CA GLU A 35 -2.01 -29.49 13.56
C GLU A 35 -3.51 -29.17 13.67
N GLN A 36 -3.91 -27.95 13.31
CA GLN A 36 -5.32 -27.57 13.30
C GLN A 36 -6.18 -28.47 12.39
N TYR A 37 -5.65 -28.83 11.22
CA TYR A 37 -6.36 -29.76 10.31
C TYR A 37 -6.53 -31.14 10.95
N GLU A 38 -5.45 -31.71 11.55
CA GLU A 38 -5.47 -33.00 12.21
C GLU A 38 -6.42 -33.01 13.43
N ASP A 39 -6.47 -31.91 14.18
CA ASP A 39 -7.39 -31.73 15.31
C ASP A 39 -8.85 -31.71 14.84
N ILE A 40 -9.15 -30.96 13.75
CA ILE A 40 -10.51 -30.93 13.17
C ILE A 40 -10.94 -32.32 12.68
N GLU A 41 -10.05 -33.02 11.97
CA GLU A 41 -10.32 -34.38 11.48
C GLU A 41 -10.62 -35.34 12.63
N THR A 42 -9.81 -35.27 13.70
CA THR A 42 -10.01 -36.08 14.91
C THR A 42 -11.34 -35.77 15.61
N MET A 43 -11.70 -34.49 15.73
CA MET A 43 -12.96 -34.09 16.36
C MET A 43 -14.18 -34.53 15.54
N ILE A 44 -14.08 -34.52 14.21
CA ILE A 44 -15.11 -34.98 13.30
C ILE A 44 -15.28 -36.53 13.48
N GLU A 45 -14.17 -37.29 13.51
CA GLU A 45 -14.19 -38.73 13.71
C GLU A 45 -14.82 -39.09 15.07
N MET A 46 -14.42 -38.42 16.15
CA MET A 46 -15.02 -38.64 17.47
C MET A 46 -16.53 -38.35 17.49
N GLY A 47 -16.96 -37.23 16.87
CA GLY A 47 -18.37 -36.89 16.77
C GLY A 47 -19.20 -37.97 16.03
N TYR A 48 -18.63 -38.57 14.99
CA TYR A 48 -19.28 -39.69 14.27
C TYR A 48 -19.28 -40.98 15.09
N GLU A 49 -18.19 -41.34 15.76
CA GLU A 49 -18.10 -42.56 16.54
C GLU A 49 -19.04 -42.54 17.75
N GLU A 50 -19.11 -41.40 18.45
CA GLU A 50 -19.95 -41.23 19.65
C GLU A 50 -21.39 -40.79 19.31
N ASN A 51 -21.67 -40.48 18.04
CA ASN A 51 -22.94 -39.93 17.55
C ASN A 51 -23.38 -38.69 18.38
N ASP A 52 -22.38 -37.82 18.70
CA ASP A 52 -22.57 -36.65 19.56
C ASP A 52 -22.70 -35.38 18.72
N GLU A 53 -23.94 -34.92 18.49
CA GLU A 53 -24.23 -33.68 17.77
C GLU A 53 -23.83 -32.42 18.54
N SER A 54 -23.50 -32.51 19.83
CA SER A 54 -23.12 -31.34 20.62
C SER A 54 -21.75 -30.79 20.25
N LEU A 55 -20.92 -31.56 19.54
CA LEU A 55 -19.62 -31.17 19.01
C LEU A 55 -19.71 -30.29 17.76
N ILE A 56 -20.85 -30.25 17.08
CA ILE A 56 -21.00 -29.52 15.79
C ILE A 56 -20.65 -28.03 15.91
N PRO A 57 -21.10 -27.27 16.93
CA PRO A 57 -20.75 -25.85 17.04
C PRO A 57 -19.26 -25.63 17.27
N GLU A 58 -18.58 -26.50 18.00
CA GLU A 58 -17.14 -26.42 18.26
C GLU A 58 -16.35 -26.73 17.00
N ILE A 59 -16.69 -27.76 16.27
CA ILE A 59 -16.10 -28.12 14.97
C ILE A 59 -16.29 -26.98 13.97
N GLN A 60 -17.47 -26.36 13.93
CA GLN A 60 -17.73 -25.23 13.04
C GLN A 60 -16.82 -24.04 13.38
N GLN A 61 -16.65 -23.73 14.66
CA GLN A 61 -15.73 -22.67 15.08
C GLN A 61 -14.28 -22.98 14.69
N MET A 62 -13.83 -24.22 14.88
CA MET A 62 -12.49 -24.65 14.47
C MET A 62 -12.28 -24.54 12.97
N LEU A 63 -13.30 -24.89 12.16
CA LEU A 63 -13.28 -24.72 10.69
C LEU A 63 -13.18 -23.25 10.30
N ASP A 64 -13.99 -22.38 10.91
CA ASP A 64 -13.97 -20.94 10.61
C ASP A 64 -12.60 -20.33 10.94
N ASP A 65 -11.99 -20.71 12.06
CA ASP A 65 -10.66 -20.28 12.47
C ASP A 65 -9.56 -20.81 11.53
N PHE A 66 -9.69 -22.07 11.09
CA PHE A 66 -8.80 -22.70 10.11
C PHE A 66 -8.90 -22.00 8.75
N GLU A 67 -10.11 -21.77 8.23
CA GLU A 67 -10.32 -21.06 6.96
C GLU A 67 -9.72 -19.66 6.99
N SER A 68 -9.92 -18.92 8.10
CA SER A 68 -9.33 -17.59 8.27
C SER A 68 -7.80 -17.63 8.25
N THR A 69 -7.19 -18.61 8.92
CA THR A 69 -5.74 -18.80 8.96
C THR A 69 -5.21 -19.21 7.58
N TYR A 70 -5.87 -20.15 6.93
CA TYR A 70 -5.51 -20.65 5.59
C TYR A 70 -5.60 -19.54 4.53
N ASP A 71 -6.67 -18.75 4.54
CA ASP A 71 -6.80 -17.60 3.61
C ASP A 71 -5.70 -16.56 3.83
N GLY A 72 -5.29 -16.32 5.08
CA GLY A 72 -4.16 -15.45 5.40
C GLY A 72 -2.84 -15.94 4.78
N ILE A 73 -2.55 -17.23 4.89
CA ILE A 73 -1.35 -17.86 4.30
C ILE A 73 -1.43 -17.85 2.77
N ARG A 74 -2.59 -18.21 2.23
CA ARG A 74 -2.83 -18.18 0.78
C ARG A 74 -2.58 -16.81 0.19
N MET A 75 -3.04 -15.75 0.87
CA MET A 75 -2.77 -14.38 0.42
C MET A 75 -1.27 -14.07 0.41
N LYS A 76 -0.52 -14.51 1.43
CA LYS A 76 0.95 -14.34 1.45
C LYS A 76 1.63 -15.05 0.28
N THR A 77 1.18 -16.23 -0.12
CA THR A 77 1.76 -16.97 -1.27
C THR A 77 1.51 -16.28 -2.62
N LEU A 78 0.48 -15.43 -2.74
CA LEU A 78 0.24 -14.62 -3.92
C LEU A 78 1.20 -13.43 -4.04
N LEU A 79 1.88 -13.08 -2.95
CA LEU A 79 2.87 -12.00 -2.89
C LEU A 79 4.24 -12.54 -3.30
N SER A 80 4.39 -12.91 -4.58
CA SER A 80 5.59 -13.53 -5.14
C SER A 80 6.45 -12.57 -5.98
N GLY A 81 6.03 -11.32 -6.12
CA GLY A 81 6.78 -10.29 -6.82
C GLY A 81 8.06 -9.93 -6.06
N GLU A 82 9.11 -9.58 -6.79
CA GLU A 82 10.45 -9.27 -6.28
C GLU A 82 10.40 -8.23 -5.13
N TYR A 83 9.51 -7.23 -5.24
CA TYR A 83 9.39 -6.12 -4.27
C TYR A 83 8.18 -6.26 -3.35
N ASP A 84 7.42 -7.34 -3.44
CA ASP A 84 6.21 -7.51 -2.63
C ASP A 84 6.51 -7.50 -1.12
N LYS A 85 7.71 -7.90 -0.71
CA LYS A 85 8.18 -7.91 0.68
C LYS A 85 8.61 -6.53 1.22
N CYS A 86 8.75 -5.53 0.35
CA CYS A 86 9.20 -4.20 0.73
C CYS A 86 8.13 -3.43 1.51
N ASN A 87 8.58 -2.40 2.23
CA ASN A 87 7.71 -1.34 2.70
C ASN A 87 7.07 -0.62 1.51
N ALA A 88 5.99 0.11 1.75
CA ALA A 88 5.29 0.85 0.70
C ALA A 88 5.40 2.36 0.92
N ILE A 89 5.64 3.11 -0.14
CA ILE A 89 5.52 4.56 -0.17
C ILE A 89 4.28 4.91 -0.98
N LEU A 90 3.31 5.56 -0.34
CA LEU A 90 2.09 6.00 -0.98
C LEU A 90 2.10 7.52 -1.15
N ARG A 91 1.57 7.96 -2.28
CA ARG A 91 1.33 9.38 -2.54
C ARG A 91 -0.12 9.59 -2.98
N LEU A 92 -0.86 10.37 -2.19
CA LEU A 92 -2.20 10.82 -2.52
C LEU A 92 -2.14 12.24 -3.07
N ASN A 93 -2.82 12.48 -4.19
CA ASN A 93 -2.96 13.83 -4.73
C ASN A 93 -4.45 14.11 -4.97
N ALA A 94 -4.94 15.20 -4.38
CA ALA A 94 -6.29 15.69 -4.66
C ALA A 94 -6.39 16.09 -6.14
N GLY A 95 -7.39 15.54 -6.81
CA GLY A 95 -7.69 15.81 -8.21
C GLY A 95 -8.78 16.85 -8.39
N ALA A 96 -9.61 16.66 -9.41
CA ALA A 96 -10.76 17.53 -9.65
C ALA A 96 -11.77 17.46 -8.50
N GLY A 97 -12.18 18.62 -7.97
CA GLY A 97 -13.16 18.74 -6.88
C GLY A 97 -12.87 19.88 -5.90
N GLY A 98 -11.76 20.59 -6.04
CA GLY A 98 -11.39 21.71 -5.13
C GLY A 98 -11.29 21.25 -3.68
N THR A 99 -11.83 22.02 -2.72
CA THR A 99 -11.84 21.70 -1.28
C THR A 99 -12.38 20.29 -0.98
N GLU A 100 -13.39 19.84 -1.73
CA GLU A 100 -13.99 18.50 -1.58
C GLU A 100 -12.98 17.37 -1.90
N SER A 101 -12.13 17.55 -2.91
CA SER A 101 -11.10 16.56 -3.24
C SER A 101 -9.95 16.56 -2.21
N CYS A 102 -9.66 17.71 -1.60
CA CYS A 102 -8.68 17.78 -0.51
C CYS A 102 -9.19 17.05 0.75
N ASP A 103 -10.47 17.20 1.07
CA ASP A 103 -11.09 16.47 2.18
C ASP A 103 -11.14 14.96 1.89
N TRP A 104 -11.45 14.59 0.64
CA TRP A 104 -11.39 13.18 0.22
C TRP A 104 -9.98 12.58 0.37
N ALA A 105 -8.93 13.31 0.04
CA ALA A 105 -7.56 12.85 0.25
C ALA A 105 -7.25 12.63 1.74
N ALA A 106 -7.74 13.51 2.63
CA ALA A 106 -7.62 13.33 4.07
C ALA A 106 -8.38 12.09 4.58
N MET A 107 -9.58 11.83 4.04
CA MET A 107 -10.35 10.63 4.36
C MET A 107 -9.63 9.35 3.93
N LEU A 108 -9.04 9.31 2.72
CA LEU A 108 -8.25 8.18 2.23
C LEU A 108 -6.99 7.98 3.08
N PHE A 109 -6.27 9.04 3.42
CA PHE A 109 -5.12 8.94 4.32
C PHE A 109 -5.49 8.33 5.66
N ARG A 110 -6.59 8.78 6.27
CA ARG A 110 -7.12 8.19 7.50
C ARG A 110 -7.49 6.71 7.33
N MET A 111 -8.11 6.34 6.21
CA MET A 111 -8.47 4.95 5.89
C MET A 111 -7.22 4.07 5.84
N TYR A 112 -6.17 4.50 5.14
CA TYR A 112 -4.91 3.76 5.07
C TYR A 112 -4.18 3.70 6.43
N SER A 113 -4.21 4.79 7.21
CA SER A 113 -3.65 4.81 8.56
C SER A 113 -4.30 3.76 9.44
N LYS A 114 -5.63 3.71 9.44
CA LYS A 114 -6.38 2.72 10.23
C LYS A 114 -6.16 1.28 9.74
N TRP A 115 -6.03 1.09 8.45
CA TRP A 115 -5.68 -0.23 7.90
C TRP A 115 -4.29 -0.66 8.35
N ALA A 116 -3.30 0.23 8.27
CA ALA A 116 -1.94 -0.03 8.73
C ALA A 116 -1.91 -0.39 10.22
N ASP A 117 -2.61 0.36 11.07
CA ASP A 117 -2.75 0.08 12.51
C ASP A 117 -3.33 -1.32 12.75
N LYS A 118 -4.42 -1.69 12.04
CA LYS A 118 -5.03 -3.03 12.15
C LYS A 118 -4.09 -4.17 11.75
N LYS A 119 -3.18 -3.91 10.79
CA LYS A 119 -2.15 -4.87 10.36
C LYS A 119 -0.93 -4.89 11.28
N GLY A 120 -0.83 -3.98 12.25
CA GLY A 120 0.35 -3.81 13.10
C GLY A 120 1.52 -3.18 12.34
N PHE A 121 1.24 -2.47 11.24
CA PHE A 121 2.24 -1.72 10.48
C PHE A 121 2.41 -0.33 11.07
N THR A 122 3.61 0.25 10.89
CA THR A 122 3.87 1.63 11.30
C THR A 122 3.78 2.55 10.08
N LEU A 123 3.25 3.77 10.31
CA LEU A 123 3.08 4.76 9.26
C LEU A 123 3.91 6.00 9.58
N GLU A 124 4.65 6.48 8.59
CA GLU A 124 5.47 7.68 8.69
C GLU A 124 5.11 8.66 7.55
N VAL A 125 4.77 9.89 7.91
CA VAL A 125 4.49 10.94 6.92
C VAL A 125 5.80 11.54 6.44
N LEU A 126 6.07 11.45 5.13
CA LEU A 126 7.29 11.96 4.51
C LEU A 126 7.14 13.41 4.02
N ASP A 127 5.96 13.73 3.48
CA ASP A 127 5.64 15.07 2.95
C ASP A 127 4.13 15.30 2.99
N SER A 128 3.71 16.50 3.34
CA SER A 128 2.30 16.87 3.36
C SER A 128 2.11 18.33 2.93
N LEU A 129 1.14 18.54 2.08
CA LEU A 129 0.68 19.87 1.66
C LEU A 129 -0.81 19.96 1.93
N ASP A 130 -1.20 20.84 2.83
CA ASP A 130 -2.58 21.08 3.19
C ASP A 130 -3.36 21.76 2.05
N GLY A 131 -4.66 21.54 2.02
CA GLY A 131 -5.58 22.30 1.16
C GLY A 131 -5.75 23.73 1.66
N ASP A 132 -6.10 24.64 0.74
CA ASP A 132 -6.20 26.07 1.06
C ASP A 132 -7.31 26.38 2.10
N GLU A 133 -8.40 25.61 2.11
CA GLU A 133 -9.54 25.81 3.02
C GLU A 133 -9.70 24.64 3.99
N ALA A 134 -9.53 23.42 3.52
CA ALA A 134 -9.67 22.19 4.31
C ALA A 134 -8.98 20.99 3.62
N GLY A 135 -8.69 19.96 4.42
CA GLY A 135 -8.16 18.69 3.93
C GLY A 135 -6.73 18.76 3.44
N ILE A 136 -6.33 17.79 2.63
CA ILE A 136 -4.96 17.57 2.18
C ILE A 136 -4.90 17.67 0.66
N LYS A 137 -4.07 18.56 0.13
CA LYS A 137 -3.85 18.72 -1.31
C LYS A 137 -2.94 17.62 -1.87
N SER A 138 -1.88 17.30 -1.15
CA SER A 138 -1.05 16.14 -1.45
C SER A 138 -0.37 15.62 -0.18
N ILE A 139 -0.24 14.32 -0.07
CA ILE A 139 0.48 13.70 1.04
C ILE A 139 1.27 12.50 0.53
N THR A 140 2.51 12.39 1.01
CA THR A 140 3.37 11.22 0.80
C THR A 140 3.68 10.61 2.15
N PHE A 141 3.42 9.33 2.30
CA PHE A 141 3.65 8.61 3.55
C PHE A 141 4.17 7.20 3.26
N GLN A 142 4.94 6.70 4.20
CA GLN A 142 5.53 5.36 4.16
C GLN A 142 4.78 4.45 5.12
N VAL A 143 4.50 3.24 4.67
CA VAL A 143 3.92 2.17 5.48
C VAL A 143 4.99 1.09 5.64
N ASN A 144 5.45 0.92 6.88
CA ASN A 144 6.51 -0.03 7.22
C ASN A 144 5.89 -1.31 7.77
N GLY A 145 6.14 -2.41 7.10
CA GLY A 145 5.65 -3.72 7.50
C GLY A 145 5.97 -4.79 6.46
N GLU A 146 5.95 -6.03 6.89
CA GLU A 146 6.22 -7.16 6.00
C GLU A 146 5.14 -7.24 4.90
N ASN A 147 5.57 -7.25 3.65
CA ASN A 147 4.71 -7.27 2.46
C ASN A 147 3.79 -6.03 2.30
N ALA A 148 4.11 -4.90 2.92
CA ALA A 148 3.28 -3.70 2.83
C ALA A 148 3.06 -3.26 1.38
N TYR A 149 4.12 -3.25 0.54
CA TYR A 149 4.00 -2.94 -0.87
C TYR A 149 3.16 -3.98 -1.62
N GLY A 150 3.39 -5.27 -1.35
CA GLY A 150 2.65 -6.36 -1.99
C GLY A 150 1.13 -6.24 -1.82
N TYR A 151 0.67 -5.82 -0.64
CA TYR A 151 -0.74 -5.53 -0.39
C TYR A 151 -1.18 -4.22 -1.04
N LEU A 152 -0.44 -3.14 -0.81
CA LEU A 152 -0.87 -1.79 -1.17
C LEU A 152 -0.70 -1.47 -2.66
N LYS A 153 0.08 -2.25 -3.43
CA LYS A 153 0.16 -2.10 -4.90
C LYS A 153 -1.23 -2.19 -5.57
N SER A 154 -2.17 -2.90 -4.94
CA SER A 154 -3.56 -2.99 -5.37
C SER A 154 -4.30 -1.64 -5.32
N GLU A 155 -3.85 -0.71 -4.48
CA GLU A 155 -4.48 0.58 -4.25
C GLU A 155 -4.02 1.66 -5.26
N LYS A 156 -3.07 1.33 -6.13
CA LYS A 156 -2.58 2.26 -7.16
C LYS A 156 -3.67 2.55 -8.19
N GLY A 157 -4.04 3.83 -8.32
CA GLY A 157 -5.02 4.31 -9.29
C GLY A 157 -5.86 5.47 -8.77
N VAL A 158 -7.03 5.68 -9.37
CA VAL A 158 -7.93 6.78 -9.04
C VAL A 158 -9.07 6.30 -8.15
N HIS A 159 -9.25 6.97 -7.02
CA HIS A 159 -10.34 6.74 -6.07
C HIS A 159 -11.39 7.83 -6.23
N ARG A 160 -12.63 7.44 -6.52
CA ARG A 160 -13.76 8.33 -6.73
C ARG A 160 -14.70 8.35 -5.54
N LEU A 161 -14.98 9.52 -4.99
CA LEU A 161 -15.99 9.72 -3.96
C LEU A 161 -17.22 10.39 -4.55
N VAL A 162 -18.41 9.91 -4.17
CA VAL A 162 -19.71 10.53 -4.47
C VAL A 162 -20.48 10.70 -3.17
N ARG A 163 -20.65 11.95 -2.72
CA ARG A 163 -21.40 12.27 -1.49
C ARG A 163 -22.09 13.64 -1.59
N ILE A 164 -22.97 13.92 -0.63
CA ILE A 164 -23.45 15.28 -0.39
C ILE A 164 -22.30 16.04 0.29
N SER A 165 -21.87 17.15 -0.34
CA SER A 165 -20.73 17.92 0.13
C SER A 165 -21.05 18.64 1.43
N PRO A 166 -20.21 18.51 2.49
CA PRO A 166 -20.33 19.29 3.71
C PRO A 166 -19.93 20.77 3.51
N PHE A 167 -19.21 21.07 2.41
CA PHE A 167 -18.77 22.44 2.06
C PHE A 167 -19.75 23.20 1.19
N ASN A 168 -20.84 22.56 0.74
CA ASN A 168 -21.85 23.16 -0.12
C ASN A 168 -23.14 23.40 0.66
N ALA A 169 -23.42 24.68 0.97
CA ALA A 169 -24.63 25.08 1.69
C ALA A 169 -25.94 24.64 1.02
N ALA A 170 -25.93 24.40 -0.30
CA ALA A 170 -27.12 23.91 -1.04
C ALA A 170 -27.30 22.38 -0.96
N GLY A 171 -26.43 21.65 -0.22
CA GLY A 171 -26.54 20.20 -0.05
C GLY A 171 -26.47 19.41 -1.36
N LYS A 172 -25.78 19.91 -2.37
CA LYS A 172 -25.65 19.22 -3.66
C LYS A 172 -24.70 18.04 -3.56
N ARG A 173 -25.04 16.96 -4.26
CA ARG A 173 -24.16 15.79 -4.43
C ARG A 173 -23.00 16.16 -5.32
N GLN A 174 -21.79 15.91 -4.84
CA GLN A 174 -20.52 16.20 -5.52
C GLN A 174 -19.77 14.89 -5.81
N THR A 175 -18.92 14.95 -6.81
CA THR A 175 -18.01 13.87 -7.17
C THR A 175 -16.59 14.41 -7.09
N SER A 176 -15.73 13.72 -6.36
CA SER A 176 -14.35 14.10 -6.13
C SER A 176 -13.41 12.94 -6.47
N PHE A 177 -12.22 13.26 -6.93
CA PHE A 177 -11.22 12.29 -7.35
C PHE A 177 -9.92 12.53 -6.61
N VAL A 178 -9.28 11.44 -6.21
CA VAL A 178 -7.92 11.43 -5.65
C VAL A 178 -7.14 10.34 -6.38
N SER A 179 -5.94 10.68 -6.83
CA SER A 179 -5.01 9.69 -7.34
C SER A 179 -4.16 9.15 -6.21
N CYS A 180 -4.02 7.83 -6.16
CA CYS A 180 -3.12 7.11 -5.28
C CYS A 180 -1.99 6.50 -6.13
N ASP A 181 -0.77 6.89 -5.86
CA ASP A 181 0.43 6.27 -6.43
C ASP A 181 1.11 5.44 -5.34
N VAL A 182 1.54 4.23 -5.68
CA VAL A 182 2.17 3.29 -4.73
C VAL A 182 3.49 2.83 -5.30
N MET A 183 4.52 2.92 -4.47
CA MET A 183 5.90 2.58 -4.81
C MET A 183 6.49 1.68 -3.73
N PRO A 184 7.38 0.74 -4.08
CA PRO A 184 8.16 0.02 -3.08
C PRO A 184 9.19 0.96 -2.44
N ASP A 185 9.42 0.78 -1.14
CA ASP A 185 10.57 1.36 -0.44
C ASP A 185 11.76 0.41 -0.61
N ILE A 186 12.66 0.78 -1.50
CA ILE A 186 13.79 -0.03 -1.88
C ILE A 186 14.99 0.42 -1.06
N GLU A 187 15.34 -0.35 -0.03
CA GLU A 187 16.50 -0.11 0.84
C GLU A 187 17.82 -0.51 0.18
N GLU A 188 17.80 -1.45 -0.77
CA GLU A 188 19.00 -1.94 -1.45
C GLU A 188 19.29 -1.17 -2.74
N ASP A 189 20.57 -1.02 -3.04
CA ASP A 189 21.05 -0.49 -4.32
C ASP A 189 20.51 -1.36 -5.47
N LEU A 190 19.37 -0.96 -6.00
CA LEU A 190 19.02 -1.46 -7.31
C LEU A 190 20.11 -1.04 -8.29
N ASP A 191 20.43 -1.89 -9.24
CA ASP A 191 21.28 -1.63 -10.41
C ASP A 191 20.80 -0.42 -11.28
N ILE A 192 20.12 0.53 -10.65
CA ILE A 192 19.76 1.84 -11.20
C ILE A 192 20.81 2.83 -10.71
N GLU A 193 21.87 2.94 -11.46
CA GLU A 193 22.87 3.97 -11.27
C GLU A 193 22.28 5.33 -11.63
N VAL A 194 22.02 6.15 -10.62
CA VAL A 194 21.62 7.54 -10.80
C VAL A 194 22.88 8.38 -10.77
N LYS A 195 23.28 8.92 -11.92
CA LYS A 195 24.48 9.77 -12.03
C LYS A 195 24.17 11.16 -11.51
N ASP A 196 25.13 11.77 -10.83
CA ASP A 196 24.98 13.13 -10.31
C ASP A 196 24.74 14.18 -11.42
N GLU A 197 25.22 13.92 -12.65
CA GLU A 197 25.00 14.75 -13.83
C GLU A 197 23.56 14.72 -14.36
N ASP A 198 22.81 13.64 -14.05
CA ASP A 198 21.43 13.44 -14.51
C ASP A 198 20.39 14.02 -13.54
N ILE A 199 20.82 14.52 -12.38
CA ILE A 199 19.92 15.05 -11.35
C ILE A 199 20.23 16.51 -11.04
N ARG A 200 19.19 17.27 -10.73
CA ARG A 200 19.28 18.58 -10.08
C ARG A 200 18.65 18.51 -8.71
N ILE A 201 19.42 18.93 -7.70
CA ILE A 201 18.97 19.00 -6.32
C ILE A 201 18.75 20.46 -5.97
N ASP A 202 17.48 20.82 -5.75
CA ASP A 202 17.07 22.14 -5.31
C ASP A 202 16.74 22.10 -3.81
N THR A 203 17.33 23.01 -3.04
CA THR A 203 16.97 23.19 -1.62
C THR A 203 16.00 24.35 -1.50
N TYR A 204 14.93 24.16 -0.74
CA TYR A 204 13.94 25.21 -0.51
C TYR A 204 13.46 25.22 0.94
N ARG A 205 12.74 26.25 1.31
CA ARG A 205 12.18 26.36 2.66
C ARG A 205 10.95 25.48 2.75
N SER A 206 10.91 24.62 3.77
CA SER A 206 9.71 23.83 4.06
C SER A 206 8.52 24.76 4.35
N SER A 207 7.38 24.46 3.74
CA SER A 207 6.10 25.13 4.00
C SER A 207 5.25 24.24 4.90
N GLY A 208 4.97 24.67 6.14
CA GLY A 208 4.13 23.96 7.08
C GLY A 208 3.83 24.81 8.32
N ALA A 209 2.79 24.43 9.06
CA ALA A 209 2.41 25.06 10.32
C ALA A 209 3.42 24.68 11.44
N GLY A 210 4.59 25.32 11.44
CA GLY A 210 5.65 25.14 12.42
C GLY A 210 6.27 26.45 12.80
N GLY A 211 6.75 26.55 14.05
CA GLY A 211 7.28 27.77 14.65
C GLY A 211 8.49 28.37 13.92
N GLN A 212 8.99 29.52 14.40
CA GLN A 212 10.04 30.34 13.76
C GLN A 212 11.30 29.61 13.29
N HIS A 213 11.55 28.37 13.73
CA HIS A 213 12.74 27.61 13.37
C HIS A 213 12.59 26.93 12.00
N ILE A 214 11.40 26.46 11.64
CA ILE A 214 11.09 25.78 10.36
C ILE A 214 11.16 26.77 9.20
N ASN A 215 10.78 28.03 9.42
CA ASN A 215 10.78 29.07 8.40
C ASN A 215 12.18 29.66 8.10
N LYS A 216 13.22 29.29 8.84
CA LYS A 216 14.58 29.82 8.68
C LYS A 216 15.58 28.88 8.02
N THR A 217 15.30 27.55 8.01
CA THR A 217 16.19 26.53 7.45
C THR A 217 15.64 25.99 6.15
N SER A 218 16.47 26.01 5.09
CA SER A 218 16.14 25.41 3.79
C SER A 218 16.48 23.92 3.86
N SER A 219 15.70 23.14 4.66
CA SER A 219 15.91 21.71 4.84
C SER A 219 15.16 20.86 3.82
N ALA A 220 14.14 21.41 3.14
CA ALA A 220 13.39 20.72 2.12
C ALA A 220 14.23 20.52 0.85
N ILE A 221 14.13 19.31 0.29
CA ILE A 221 14.85 18.87 -0.92
C ILE A 221 13.86 18.56 -2.02
N ARG A 222 14.18 19.03 -3.23
CA ARG A 222 13.54 18.61 -4.48
C ARG A 222 14.62 18.07 -5.40
N ILE A 223 14.43 16.87 -5.91
CA ILE A 223 15.30 16.25 -6.90
C ILE A 223 14.54 16.15 -8.21
N THR A 224 15.13 16.69 -9.28
CA THR A 224 14.63 16.56 -10.64
C THR A 224 15.61 15.70 -11.43
N HIS A 225 15.13 14.59 -11.97
CA HIS A 225 15.90 13.71 -12.85
C HIS A 225 15.64 14.11 -14.31
N PHE A 226 16.67 14.62 -15.00
CA PHE A 226 16.53 15.19 -16.33
C PHE A 226 16.10 14.17 -17.40
N PRO A 227 16.70 12.95 -17.47
CA PRO A 227 16.37 12.02 -18.54
C PRO A 227 14.91 11.54 -18.48
N SER A 228 14.34 11.31 -17.29
CA SER A 228 12.97 10.83 -17.12
C SER A 228 11.94 11.93 -16.82
N GLY A 229 12.39 13.16 -16.51
CA GLY A 229 11.51 14.25 -16.08
C GLY A 229 10.87 14.05 -14.71
N ILE A 230 11.26 13.00 -13.98
CA ILE A 230 10.69 12.68 -12.65
C ILE A 230 11.14 13.73 -11.65
N VAL A 231 10.18 14.25 -10.89
CA VAL A 231 10.41 15.17 -9.76
C VAL A 231 9.96 14.49 -8.48
N VAL A 232 10.83 14.50 -7.48
CA VAL A 232 10.54 14.04 -6.11
C VAL A 232 10.89 15.16 -5.12
N GLN A 233 10.20 15.18 -3.99
CA GLN A 233 10.47 16.17 -2.93
C GLN A 233 10.24 15.52 -1.56
N CYS A 234 11.09 15.94 -0.60
CA CYS A 234 11.03 15.51 0.79
C CYS A 234 11.34 16.70 1.70
N GLN A 235 10.54 16.89 2.76
CA GLN A 235 10.70 18.01 3.70
C GLN A 235 10.44 17.64 5.16
N ASN A 236 10.28 16.34 5.45
CA ASN A 236 9.81 15.87 6.74
C ASN A 236 10.88 15.88 7.84
N GLU A 237 12.14 15.79 7.47
CA GLU A 237 13.25 15.74 8.41
C GLU A 237 13.83 17.13 8.68
N SER A 238 14.33 17.32 9.91
CA SER A 238 15.07 18.55 10.28
C SER A 238 16.43 18.63 9.57
N SER A 239 16.98 17.50 9.15
CA SER A 239 18.26 17.38 8.46
C SER A 239 18.08 17.38 6.94
N GLN A 240 18.74 18.32 6.27
CA GLN A 240 18.82 18.38 4.81
C GLN A 240 19.39 17.09 4.20
N HIS A 241 20.35 16.45 4.90
CA HIS A 241 20.99 15.23 4.43
C HIS A 241 20.00 14.05 4.43
N MET A 242 19.25 13.88 5.51
CA MET A 242 18.22 12.83 5.60
C MET A 242 17.10 13.03 4.57
N ASN A 243 16.67 14.28 4.33
CA ASN A 243 15.71 14.58 3.27
C ASN A 243 16.27 14.26 1.88
N LYS A 244 17.58 14.50 1.63
CA LYS A 244 18.24 14.12 0.39
C LYS A 244 18.24 12.60 0.20
N ASP A 245 18.60 11.84 1.23
CA ASP A 245 18.66 10.38 1.15
C ASP A 245 17.27 9.77 0.87
N LYS A 246 16.24 10.23 1.60
CA LYS A 246 14.86 9.81 1.35
C LYS A 246 14.36 10.22 -0.03
N ALA A 247 14.64 11.43 -0.48
CA ALA A 247 14.27 11.87 -1.84
C ALA A 247 15.00 11.04 -2.91
N MET A 248 16.25 10.64 -2.68
CA MET A 248 17.01 9.76 -3.58
C MET A 248 16.38 8.35 -3.65
N GLN A 249 15.98 7.78 -2.51
CA GLN A 249 15.25 6.51 -2.47
C GLN A 249 13.92 6.60 -3.25
N MET A 250 13.16 7.67 -3.05
CA MET A 250 11.91 7.92 -3.80
C MET A 250 12.16 8.04 -5.31
N LEU A 251 13.26 8.68 -5.72
CA LEU A 251 13.65 8.78 -7.13
C LEU A 251 13.99 7.41 -7.71
N LYS A 252 14.85 6.64 -7.03
CA LYS A 252 15.22 5.28 -7.45
C LYS A 252 13.97 4.39 -7.59
N ALA A 253 13.05 4.44 -6.62
CA ALA A 253 11.80 3.70 -6.69
C ALA A 253 10.94 4.09 -7.91
N LYS A 254 10.84 5.38 -8.22
CA LYS A 254 10.11 5.84 -9.41
C LYS A 254 10.78 5.43 -10.72
N LEU A 255 12.10 5.53 -10.79
CA LEU A 255 12.86 5.09 -11.97
C LEU A 255 12.70 3.59 -12.21
N TYR A 256 12.67 2.79 -11.15
CA TYR A 256 12.41 1.37 -11.25
C TYR A 256 11.03 1.06 -11.85
N LEU A 257 9.98 1.71 -11.31
CA LEU A 257 8.63 1.54 -11.85
C LEU A 257 8.55 1.96 -13.33
N LEU A 258 9.22 3.05 -13.72
CA LEU A 258 9.29 3.47 -15.10
C LEU A 258 9.96 2.40 -15.98
N LYS A 259 11.07 1.81 -15.52
CA LYS A 259 11.77 0.73 -16.23
C LYS A 259 10.91 -0.53 -16.36
N GLN A 260 10.13 -0.83 -15.32
CA GLN A 260 9.18 -1.95 -15.34
C GLN A 260 8.03 -1.69 -16.33
N GLU A 261 7.50 -0.47 -16.36
CA GLU A 261 6.46 -0.05 -17.32
C GLU A 261 6.99 -0.08 -18.77
N GLU A 262 8.23 0.36 -19.00
CA GLU A 262 8.88 0.27 -20.31
C GLU A 262 9.07 -1.18 -20.78
N ASN A 263 9.45 -2.07 -19.88
CA ASN A 263 9.57 -3.50 -20.18
C ASN A 263 8.20 -4.14 -20.45
N ALA A 264 7.20 -3.85 -19.63
CA ALA A 264 5.83 -4.30 -19.83
C ALA A 264 5.22 -3.73 -21.13
N ALA A 265 5.53 -2.48 -21.49
CA ALA A 265 5.11 -1.88 -22.76
C ALA A 265 5.79 -2.53 -23.96
N LYS A 266 7.05 -2.95 -23.86
CA LYS A 266 7.75 -3.72 -24.88
C LYS A 266 7.11 -5.10 -25.10
N GLU A 267 6.77 -5.79 -24.00
CA GLU A 267 6.06 -7.07 -24.03
C GLU A 267 4.64 -6.93 -24.61
N ALA A 268 3.92 -5.86 -24.23
CA ALA A 268 2.58 -5.55 -24.73
C ALA A 268 2.60 -5.11 -26.20
N GLY A 269 3.67 -4.41 -26.65
CA GLY A 269 3.90 -4.08 -28.06
C GLY A 269 4.06 -5.32 -28.95
N ILE A 270 4.55 -6.42 -28.37
CA ILE A 270 4.61 -7.74 -29.03
C ILE A 270 3.23 -8.42 -29.02
N ARG A 271 2.33 -8.06 -28.10
CA ARG A 271 0.98 -8.65 -27.93
C ARG A 271 -0.17 -7.84 -28.57
N GLY A 272 0.06 -6.61 -29.06
CA GLY A 272 -0.94 -5.76 -29.74
C GLY A 272 -1.67 -4.79 -28.80
N GLU A 273 -1.94 -3.60 -29.31
CA GLU A 273 -2.56 -2.36 -28.81
C GLU A 273 -2.91 -2.24 -27.32
N VAL A 274 -2.14 -1.40 -26.62
CA VAL A 274 -2.49 -0.86 -25.31
C VAL A 274 -3.39 0.37 -25.48
N LYS A 275 -4.61 0.33 -24.99
CA LYS A 275 -5.52 1.49 -24.93
C LYS A 275 -4.96 2.55 -24.00
N GLU A 276 -4.87 3.80 -24.50
CA GLU A 276 -4.43 4.98 -23.72
C GLU A 276 -5.16 5.11 -22.38
N ILE A 277 -4.38 5.51 -21.35
CA ILE A 277 -4.86 5.81 -20.00
C ILE A 277 -5.63 7.14 -20.04
N GLY A 278 -6.91 7.07 -20.37
CA GLY A 278 -7.90 8.13 -20.23
C GLY A 278 -8.80 7.85 -19.03
N TRP A 279 -9.81 8.65 -18.79
CA TRP A 279 -10.83 8.64 -17.72
C TRP A 279 -11.37 7.27 -17.24
N GLY A 280 -10.85 6.15 -17.75
CA GLY A 280 -11.16 4.77 -17.38
C GLY A 280 -10.30 4.16 -16.27
N SER A 281 -9.34 4.88 -15.70
CA SER A 281 -8.41 4.35 -14.70
C SER A 281 -8.92 4.42 -13.24
N GLN A 282 -10.24 4.58 -13.04
CA GLN A 282 -10.84 4.49 -11.72
C GLN A 282 -10.77 3.04 -11.23
N ILE A 283 -10.03 2.82 -10.14
CA ILE A 283 -9.94 1.51 -9.52
C ILE A 283 -11.12 1.26 -8.59
N ARG A 284 -11.56 2.31 -7.83
CA ARG A 284 -12.60 2.16 -6.82
C ARG A 284 -13.50 3.38 -6.73
N SER A 285 -14.79 3.13 -6.60
CA SER A 285 -15.81 4.16 -6.35
C SER A 285 -16.41 3.99 -4.97
N TYR A 286 -16.51 5.09 -4.24
CA TYR A 286 -17.11 5.21 -2.92
C TYR A 286 -18.36 6.09 -3.07
N VAL A 287 -19.52 5.49 -2.94
CA VAL A 287 -20.83 6.19 -3.00
C VAL A 287 -21.42 6.20 -1.60
N LEU A 288 -21.66 7.38 -1.04
CA LEU A 288 -22.26 7.54 0.29
C LEU A 288 -23.73 7.96 0.21
N GLN A 289 -24.15 8.59 -0.89
CA GLN A 289 -25.55 8.99 -1.15
C GLN A 289 -25.90 8.82 -2.63
N PRO A 290 -27.17 8.43 -2.96
CA PRO A 290 -28.34 8.16 -2.10
C PRO A 290 -28.33 6.79 -1.44
N TYR A 291 -27.40 5.93 -1.80
CA TYR A 291 -27.14 4.62 -1.20
C TYR A 291 -25.66 4.50 -0.88
N THR A 292 -25.32 3.60 0.04
CA THR A 292 -23.93 3.33 0.42
C THR A 292 -23.40 2.16 -0.38
N MET A 293 -22.27 2.36 -1.08
CA MET A 293 -21.59 1.30 -1.83
C MET A 293 -20.13 1.65 -2.06
N VAL A 294 -19.25 0.70 -1.86
CA VAL A 294 -17.87 0.76 -2.33
C VAL A 294 -17.66 -0.36 -3.34
N LYS A 295 -17.20 -0.01 -4.55
CA LYS A 295 -17.01 -0.97 -5.65
C LYS A 295 -15.63 -0.84 -6.25
N GLU A 296 -14.93 -1.96 -6.32
CA GLU A 296 -13.67 -2.13 -7.05
C GLU A 296 -13.98 -2.51 -8.50
N HIS A 297 -13.53 -1.71 -9.45
CA HIS A 297 -13.91 -1.85 -10.85
C HIS A 297 -13.15 -2.95 -11.59
N ARG A 298 -11.92 -3.26 -11.18
CA ARG A 298 -11.06 -4.28 -11.82
C ARG A 298 -11.52 -5.69 -11.47
N THR A 299 -11.97 -5.89 -10.24
CA THR A 299 -12.33 -7.22 -9.71
C THR A 299 -13.82 -7.44 -9.59
N GLY A 300 -14.62 -6.37 -9.67
CA GLY A 300 -16.07 -6.41 -9.44
C GLY A 300 -16.48 -6.57 -7.98
N VAL A 301 -15.53 -6.66 -7.04
CA VAL A 301 -15.82 -6.78 -5.60
C VAL A 301 -16.50 -5.52 -5.10
N GLU A 302 -17.62 -5.68 -4.37
CA GLU A 302 -18.39 -4.55 -3.83
C GLU A 302 -18.91 -4.84 -2.42
N THR A 303 -19.13 -3.78 -1.65
CA THR A 303 -19.74 -3.84 -0.32
C THR A 303 -20.61 -2.63 -0.06
N GLY A 304 -21.72 -2.82 0.66
CA GLY A 304 -22.58 -1.73 1.13
C GLY A 304 -22.06 -1.03 2.40
N ASN A 305 -21.09 -1.62 3.09
CA ASN A 305 -20.56 -1.08 4.35
C ASN A 305 -19.39 -0.12 4.10
N ALA A 306 -19.71 1.08 3.58
CA ALA A 306 -18.69 2.09 3.29
C ALA A 306 -17.99 2.61 4.56
N ASP A 307 -18.69 2.67 5.69
CA ASP A 307 -18.11 3.14 6.96
C ASP A 307 -16.99 2.21 7.43
N ALA A 308 -17.19 0.89 7.37
CA ALA A 308 -16.15 -0.08 7.71
C ALA A 308 -14.94 0.03 6.78
N VAL A 309 -15.17 0.28 5.48
CA VAL A 309 -14.09 0.49 4.51
C VAL A 309 -13.29 1.74 4.85
N LEU A 310 -13.96 2.88 5.08
CA LEU A 310 -13.32 4.14 5.48
C LEU A 310 -12.64 4.04 6.86
N ASP A 311 -13.04 3.05 7.66
CA ASP A 311 -12.42 2.71 8.95
C ASP A 311 -11.30 1.66 8.81
N GLY A 312 -10.80 1.44 7.59
CA GLY A 312 -9.63 0.63 7.28
C GLY A 312 -9.92 -0.84 6.95
N SER A 313 -11.17 -1.27 6.75
CA SER A 313 -11.49 -2.64 6.35
C SER A 313 -11.43 -2.80 4.82
N ILE A 314 -10.23 -2.61 4.24
CA ILE A 314 -10.00 -2.67 2.78
C ILE A 314 -9.48 -4.03 2.29
N ASP A 315 -9.25 -4.97 3.19
CA ASP A 315 -8.69 -6.29 2.84
C ASP A 315 -9.51 -7.04 1.80
N ILE A 316 -10.83 -6.88 1.78
CA ILE A 316 -11.70 -7.53 0.78
C ILE A 316 -11.33 -7.11 -0.66
N PHE A 317 -10.92 -5.86 -0.86
CA PHE A 317 -10.51 -5.34 -2.17
C PHE A 317 -9.09 -5.73 -2.49
N ILE A 318 -8.18 -5.65 -1.51
CA ILE A 318 -6.78 -6.09 -1.64
C ILE A 318 -6.74 -7.57 -2.03
N ASN A 319 -7.43 -8.42 -1.26
CA ASN A 319 -7.50 -9.85 -1.51
C ASN A 319 -8.17 -10.18 -2.85
N GLY A 320 -9.24 -9.45 -3.18
CA GLY A 320 -9.90 -9.57 -4.48
C GLY A 320 -8.94 -9.27 -5.63
N TYR A 321 -8.16 -8.20 -5.52
CA TYR A 321 -7.17 -7.83 -6.52
C TYR A 321 -6.04 -8.85 -6.64
N LEU A 322 -5.49 -9.33 -5.52
CA LEU A 322 -4.41 -10.33 -5.53
C LEU A 322 -4.89 -11.65 -6.16
N LYS A 323 -6.11 -12.09 -5.84
CA LYS A 323 -6.73 -13.27 -6.48
C LYS A 323 -6.92 -13.07 -7.99
N TRP A 324 -7.40 -11.89 -8.39
CA TRP A 324 -7.60 -11.54 -9.80
C TRP A 324 -6.27 -11.55 -10.58
N MET A 325 -5.22 -10.95 -10.03
CA MET A 325 -3.88 -10.98 -10.62
C MET A 325 -3.33 -12.40 -10.78
N ALA A 326 -3.55 -13.27 -9.79
CA ALA A 326 -3.05 -14.65 -9.81
C ALA A 326 -3.79 -15.55 -10.81
N THR A 327 -5.07 -15.25 -11.10
CA THR A 327 -5.87 -16.04 -12.06
C THR A 327 -5.64 -15.65 -13.50
N GLY A 328 -4.88 -14.57 -13.77
CA GLY A 328 -4.62 -14.08 -15.12
C GLY A 328 -5.91 -13.74 -15.88
N ALA A 329 -6.94 -13.31 -15.16
CA ALA A 329 -8.21 -12.97 -15.78
C ALA A 329 -8.04 -11.69 -16.62
N ASP A 330 -8.18 -11.85 -17.93
CA ASP A 330 -8.28 -10.81 -18.95
C ASP A 330 -9.51 -9.93 -18.75
#